data_5ffb3db4ea92a70d9cd4402b274562e9
#
_entry.id   5ffb3db4ea92a70d9cd4402b274562e9
#
_cell.length_a   1.000
_cell.length_b   1.000
_cell.length_c   1.000
_cell.angle_alpha   90.00
_cell.angle_beta   90.00
_cell.angle_gamma   90.00
#
_symmetry.space_group_name_H-M   'P 1'
#
loop_
_entity.id
_entity.type
_entity.pdbx_description
1 polymer ?
#
loop_
_entity_poly.entity_id
_entity_poly.type
_entity_poly.pdbx_seq_one_letter_code
_entity_poly.pdbx_strand_id
1 'polypeptide(L)'
;MPRPMGQGGTTEKAKDLKGTLKKLLHYMSVFKVQMFFIVIFAICGTAFTIVGPKILGKATTEIFNGLVSKVSGGSGMDFDKIGQILLMTLGLYLISALCSFIQGYLMTGVSQKTTYRLRKEISEKINRMPMNYFDTKPVGEVLSRVTNDIDTLGQSLNQSATQMIQSVTTIIGVLIMMLTISPLMTLVTLVILPVSMVLISFVMKRSQKYFRGQQEYLGNVNG
;
A
#
# COMPACT_ATOMS: atom_id res chain seq x y z
N MET A 1 -35.49 16.63 20.56
CA MET A 1 -34.18 16.22 21.14
C MET A 1 -33.32 15.62 20.03
N PRO A 2 -32.22 16.22 19.63
CA PRO A 2 -31.30 15.64 18.64
C PRO A 2 -30.52 14.49 19.30
N ARG A 3 -30.48 13.34 18.63
CA ARG A 3 -29.66 12.20 19.03
C ARG A 3 -28.17 12.56 18.90
N PRO A 4 -27.29 12.19 19.86
CA PRO A 4 -25.88 12.45 19.73
C PRO A 4 -25.31 11.61 18.58
N MET A 5 -24.81 12.28 17.53
CA MET A 5 -23.90 11.73 16.56
C MET A 5 -22.56 11.48 17.26
N GLY A 6 -22.12 10.24 17.33
CA GLY A 6 -20.75 9.96 17.77
C GLY A 6 -20.57 8.66 18.52
N GLN A 7 -21.03 7.53 17.94
CA GLN A 7 -20.36 6.27 18.29
C GLN A 7 -19.49 5.89 17.10
N GLY A 8 -18.20 6.21 17.25
CA GLY A 8 -17.16 5.62 16.42
C GLY A 8 -17.35 4.11 16.43
N GLY A 9 -17.66 3.56 15.26
CA GLY A 9 -17.87 2.14 15.08
C GLY A 9 -16.67 1.41 15.68
N THR A 10 -16.92 0.59 16.69
CA THR A 10 -15.99 -0.42 17.13
C THR A 10 -15.66 -1.24 15.88
N THR A 11 -14.45 -1.13 15.40
CA THR A 11 -13.93 -2.02 14.36
C THR A 11 -14.06 -3.44 14.92
N GLU A 12 -15.16 -4.13 14.56
CA GLU A 12 -15.29 -5.55 14.88
C GLU A 12 -14.07 -6.25 14.25
N LYS A 13 -13.17 -6.69 15.12
CA LYS A 13 -12.05 -7.53 14.69
C LYS A 13 -12.63 -8.76 14.00
N ALA A 14 -12.24 -8.97 12.75
CA ALA A 14 -12.66 -10.15 12.00
C ALA A 14 -12.41 -11.40 12.86
N LYS A 15 -13.46 -12.15 13.17
CA LYS A 15 -13.42 -13.33 14.05
C LYS A 15 -12.44 -14.40 13.55
N ASP A 16 -12.20 -14.46 12.23
CA ASP A 16 -11.25 -15.37 11.58
C ASP A 16 -10.58 -14.66 10.38
N LEU A 17 -9.49 -13.92 10.68
CA LEU A 17 -8.69 -13.24 9.66
C LEU A 17 -8.05 -14.20 8.66
N LYS A 18 -7.54 -15.36 9.14
CA LYS A 18 -6.87 -16.34 8.27
C LYS A 18 -7.85 -17.02 7.33
N GLY A 19 -9.02 -17.42 7.81
CA GLY A 19 -10.06 -18.04 6.99
C GLY A 19 -10.62 -17.06 5.96
N THR A 20 -10.85 -15.81 6.34
CA THR A 20 -11.32 -14.75 5.43
C THR A 20 -10.30 -14.47 4.33
N LEU A 21 -9.02 -14.31 4.70
CA LEU A 21 -7.94 -14.09 3.73
C LEU A 21 -7.80 -15.27 2.76
N LYS A 22 -7.87 -16.50 3.26
CA LYS A 22 -7.83 -17.72 2.43
C LYS A 22 -8.99 -17.78 1.43
N LYS A 23 -10.20 -17.43 1.85
CA LYS A 23 -11.36 -17.33 0.96
C LYS A 23 -11.17 -16.27 -0.12
N LEU A 24 -10.70 -15.08 0.25
CA LEU A 24 -10.42 -14.01 -0.72
C LEU A 24 -9.35 -14.42 -1.74
N LEU A 25 -8.26 -15.03 -1.29
CA LEU A 25 -7.23 -15.57 -2.18
C LEU A 25 -7.78 -16.65 -3.08
N HIS A 26 -8.71 -17.48 -2.61
CA HIS A 26 -9.38 -18.48 -3.43
C HIS A 26 -10.25 -17.84 -4.53
N TYR A 27 -11.01 -16.79 -4.23
CA TYR A 27 -11.76 -16.03 -5.24
C TYR A 27 -10.84 -15.37 -6.30
N MET A 28 -9.71 -14.84 -5.88
CA MET A 28 -8.72 -14.26 -6.78
C MET A 28 -7.94 -15.30 -7.58
N SER A 29 -7.83 -16.54 -7.08
CA SER A 29 -7.07 -17.62 -7.73
C SER A 29 -7.66 -18.05 -9.09
N VAL A 30 -8.89 -17.70 -9.39
CA VAL A 30 -9.51 -17.89 -10.72
C VAL A 30 -8.77 -17.04 -11.77
N PHE A 31 -8.17 -15.92 -11.38
CA PHE A 31 -7.46 -14.98 -12.24
C PHE A 31 -5.93 -15.15 -12.16
N LYS A 32 -5.43 -16.39 -12.02
CA LYS A 32 -4.00 -16.71 -11.83
C LYS A 32 -3.08 -16.03 -12.84
N VAL A 33 -3.47 -16.02 -14.11
CA VAL A 33 -2.68 -15.43 -15.18
C VAL A 33 -2.57 -13.91 -15.00
N GLN A 34 -3.67 -13.23 -14.69
CA GLN A 34 -3.65 -11.79 -14.45
C GLN A 34 -2.84 -11.46 -13.18
N MET A 35 -2.98 -12.25 -12.11
CA MET A 35 -2.20 -12.10 -10.88
C MET A 35 -0.71 -12.28 -11.12
N PHE A 36 -0.31 -13.21 -11.97
CA PHE A 36 1.08 -13.40 -12.38
C PHE A 36 1.66 -12.15 -13.06
N PHE A 37 0.93 -11.57 -14.01
CA PHE A 37 1.37 -10.33 -14.67
C PHE A 37 1.39 -9.15 -13.70
N ILE A 38 0.42 -9.03 -12.80
CA ILE A 38 0.40 -7.98 -11.76
C ILE A 38 1.68 -8.04 -10.92
N VAL A 39 2.10 -9.23 -10.50
CA VAL A 39 3.32 -9.42 -9.71
C VAL A 39 4.56 -9.07 -10.54
N ILE A 40 4.64 -9.49 -11.80
CA ILE A 40 5.77 -9.16 -12.70
C ILE A 40 5.89 -7.64 -12.86
N PHE A 41 4.80 -6.96 -13.21
CA PHE A 41 4.84 -5.50 -13.39
C PHE A 41 5.14 -4.77 -12.07
N ALA A 42 4.68 -5.29 -10.93
CA ALA A 42 5.05 -4.76 -9.62
C ALA A 42 6.56 -4.88 -9.36
N ILE A 43 7.15 -6.05 -9.63
CA ILE A 43 8.59 -6.28 -9.47
C ILE A 43 9.39 -5.36 -10.40
N CYS A 44 9.03 -5.31 -11.68
CA CYS A 44 9.70 -4.44 -12.65
C CYS A 44 9.62 -2.96 -12.26
N GLY A 45 8.42 -2.46 -11.97
CA GLY A 45 8.22 -1.06 -11.58
C GLY A 45 8.99 -0.70 -10.31
N THR A 46 8.94 -1.57 -9.30
CA THR A 46 9.66 -1.37 -8.04
C THR A 46 11.18 -1.44 -8.23
N ALA A 47 11.68 -2.38 -9.05
CA ALA A 47 13.11 -2.48 -9.35
C ALA A 47 13.66 -1.18 -9.96
N PHE A 48 12.97 -0.61 -10.94
CA PHE A 48 13.37 0.66 -11.54
C PHE A 48 13.31 1.82 -10.54
N THR A 49 12.31 1.87 -9.67
CA THR A 49 12.20 2.87 -8.60
C THR A 49 13.35 2.78 -7.59
N ILE A 50 13.76 1.55 -7.21
CA ILE A 50 14.84 1.32 -6.25
C ILE A 50 16.22 1.62 -6.85
N VAL A 51 16.42 1.38 -8.14
CA VAL A 51 17.68 1.66 -8.84
C VAL A 51 17.89 3.15 -9.10
N GLY A 52 16.80 3.92 -9.24
CA GLY A 52 16.84 5.35 -9.52
C GLY A 52 17.75 6.17 -8.61
N PRO A 53 17.61 6.10 -7.27
CA PRO A 53 18.46 6.83 -6.33
C PRO A 53 19.95 6.48 -6.46
N LYS A 54 20.30 5.23 -6.80
CA LYS A 54 21.68 4.82 -7.02
C LYS A 54 22.29 5.49 -8.25
N ILE A 55 21.51 5.63 -9.33
CA ILE A 55 21.94 6.32 -10.55
C ILE A 55 22.03 7.82 -10.29
N LEU A 56 21.05 8.40 -9.60
CA LEU A 56 21.05 9.82 -9.24
C LEU A 56 22.25 10.17 -8.32
N GLY A 57 22.67 9.24 -7.44
CA GLY A 57 23.87 9.38 -6.64
C GLY A 57 25.13 9.56 -7.47
N LYS A 58 25.22 8.95 -8.67
CA LYS A 58 26.35 9.19 -9.59
C LYS A 58 26.36 10.63 -10.11
N ALA A 59 25.20 11.22 -10.40
CA ALA A 59 25.12 12.63 -10.79
C ALA A 59 25.62 13.56 -9.68
N THR A 60 25.24 13.29 -8.42
CA THR A 60 25.74 14.04 -7.26
C THR A 60 27.26 13.93 -7.11
N THR A 61 27.82 12.74 -7.34
CA THR A 61 29.28 12.51 -7.32
C THR A 61 29.98 13.29 -8.43
N GLU A 62 29.42 13.29 -9.66
CA GLU A 62 30.00 14.07 -10.78
C GLU A 62 29.95 15.57 -10.53
N ILE A 63 28.87 16.09 -9.93
CA ILE A 63 28.78 17.50 -9.51
C ILE A 63 29.85 17.81 -8.48
N PHE A 64 30.03 16.97 -7.47
CA PHE A 64 31.04 17.17 -6.43
C PHE A 64 32.45 17.15 -7.02
N ASN A 65 32.76 16.17 -7.87
CA ASN A 65 34.06 16.06 -8.54
C ASN A 65 34.33 17.28 -9.44
N GLY A 66 33.30 17.76 -10.16
CA GLY A 66 33.41 18.96 -10.98
C GLY A 66 33.69 20.23 -10.18
N LEU A 67 33.07 20.37 -8.98
CA LEU A 67 33.34 21.46 -8.06
C LEU A 67 34.79 21.44 -7.54
N VAL A 68 35.25 20.28 -7.11
CA VAL A 68 36.64 20.08 -6.64
C VAL A 68 37.62 20.38 -7.76
N SER A 69 37.38 19.89 -8.98
CA SER A 69 38.18 20.17 -10.17
C SER A 69 38.27 21.68 -10.45
N LYS A 70 37.16 22.39 -10.38
CA LYS A 70 37.11 23.83 -10.60
C LYS A 70 37.92 24.61 -9.56
N VAL A 71 37.88 24.23 -8.29
CA VAL A 71 38.65 24.84 -7.20
C VAL A 71 40.14 24.56 -7.37
N SER A 72 40.50 23.37 -7.95
CA SER A 72 41.89 22.98 -8.21
C SER A 72 42.44 23.49 -9.56
N GLY A 73 41.72 24.37 -10.28
CA GLY A 73 42.15 24.93 -11.56
C GLY A 73 41.90 24.06 -12.79
N GLY A 74 41.08 23.05 -12.67
CA GLY A 74 40.72 22.15 -13.80
C GLY A 74 39.50 22.63 -14.61
N SER A 75 39.01 21.76 -15.51
CA SER A 75 37.95 22.04 -16.47
C SER A 75 36.56 22.31 -15.87
N GLY A 76 36.35 22.02 -14.57
CA GLY A 76 35.07 22.21 -13.90
C GLY A 76 34.07 21.07 -14.09
N MET A 77 32.77 21.39 -14.10
CA MET A 77 31.66 20.41 -14.18
C MET A 77 31.42 19.96 -15.63
N ASP A 78 31.26 18.65 -15.82
CA ASP A 78 30.81 18.03 -17.08
C ASP A 78 29.28 17.99 -17.12
N PHE A 79 28.66 19.03 -17.69
CA PHE A 79 27.21 19.14 -17.79
C PHE A 79 26.60 18.11 -18.74
N ASP A 80 27.34 17.66 -19.78
CA ASP A 80 26.85 16.68 -20.72
C ASP A 80 26.70 15.32 -20.04
N LYS A 81 27.69 14.93 -19.26
CA LYS A 81 27.64 13.67 -18.47
C LYS A 81 26.55 13.72 -17.39
N ILE A 82 26.38 14.82 -16.70
CA ILE A 82 25.29 15.00 -15.72
C ILE A 82 23.95 14.93 -16.44
N GLY A 83 23.79 15.60 -17.59
CA GLY A 83 22.58 15.56 -18.42
C GLY A 83 22.23 14.14 -18.87
N GLN A 84 23.19 13.34 -19.31
CA GLN A 84 22.97 11.93 -19.68
C GLN A 84 22.48 11.10 -18.49
N ILE A 85 23.07 11.26 -17.30
CA ILE A 85 22.63 10.55 -16.09
C ILE A 85 21.20 10.93 -15.73
N LEU A 86 20.84 12.21 -15.81
CA LEU A 86 19.49 12.68 -15.52
C LEU A 86 18.47 12.15 -16.53
N LEU A 87 18.79 12.17 -17.84
CA LEU A 87 17.93 11.62 -18.88
C LEU A 87 17.73 10.12 -18.72
N MET A 88 18.79 9.37 -18.39
CA MET A 88 18.68 7.96 -18.08
C MET A 88 17.77 7.69 -16.87
N THR A 89 17.92 8.48 -15.82
CA THR A 89 17.09 8.38 -14.61
C THR A 89 15.62 8.70 -14.92
N LEU A 90 15.38 9.73 -15.71
CA LEU A 90 14.03 10.08 -16.19
C LEU A 90 13.41 8.93 -16.98
N GLY A 91 14.14 8.33 -17.90
CA GLY A 91 13.69 7.17 -18.68
C GLY A 91 13.33 5.98 -17.79
N LEU A 92 14.14 5.68 -16.77
CA LEU A 92 13.84 4.62 -15.81
C LEU A 92 12.56 4.89 -15.01
N TYR A 93 12.35 6.14 -14.57
CA TYR A 93 11.12 6.48 -13.86
C TYR A 93 9.88 6.46 -14.75
N LEU A 94 9.99 6.83 -16.02
CA LEU A 94 8.89 6.71 -16.98
C LEU A 94 8.51 5.24 -17.20
N ILE A 95 9.49 4.35 -17.34
CA ILE A 95 9.25 2.90 -17.45
C ILE A 95 8.61 2.36 -16.17
N SER A 96 9.11 2.77 -14.99
CA SER A 96 8.52 2.41 -13.69
C SER A 96 7.05 2.85 -13.58
N ALA A 97 6.76 4.08 -13.98
CA ALA A 97 5.40 4.62 -13.97
C ALA A 97 4.48 3.83 -14.91
N LEU A 98 4.96 3.47 -16.10
CA LEU A 98 4.22 2.63 -17.04
C LEU A 98 3.94 1.23 -16.48
N CYS A 99 4.93 0.59 -15.87
CA CYS A 99 4.75 -0.70 -15.20
C CYS A 99 3.71 -0.61 -14.07
N SER A 100 3.78 0.43 -13.26
CA SER A 100 2.83 0.67 -12.16
C SER A 100 1.41 0.95 -12.67
N PHE A 101 1.28 1.68 -13.77
CA PHE A 101 0.00 1.92 -14.43
C PHE A 101 -0.62 0.61 -14.93
N ILE A 102 0.15 -0.22 -15.64
CA ILE A 102 -0.32 -1.51 -16.16
C ILE A 102 -0.72 -2.43 -14.99
N GLN A 103 0.09 -2.49 -13.94
CA GLN A 103 -0.22 -3.24 -12.71
C GLN A 103 -1.55 -2.81 -12.11
N GLY A 104 -1.77 -1.51 -11.92
CA GLY A 104 -3.01 -0.95 -11.36
C GLY A 104 -4.23 -1.24 -12.25
N TYR A 105 -4.08 -1.10 -13.55
CA TYR A 105 -5.12 -1.41 -14.52
C TYR A 105 -5.54 -2.89 -14.46
N LEU A 106 -4.58 -3.80 -14.46
CA LEU A 106 -4.84 -5.25 -14.34
C LEU A 106 -5.49 -5.59 -13.00
N MET A 107 -5.02 -4.99 -11.89
CA MET A 107 -5.57 -5.23 -10.56
C MET A 107 -7.01 -4.73 -10.44
N THR A 108 -7.32 -3.58 -11.00
CA THR A 108 -8.68 -3.05 -11.09
C THR A 108 -9.58 -4.03 -11.85
N GLY A 109 -9.12 -4.58 -12.97
CA GLY A 109 -9.85 -5.60 -13.73
C GLY A 109 -10.14 -6.87 -12.92
N VAL A 110 -9.17 -7.36 -12.14
CA VAL A 110 -9.35 -8.51 -11.25
C VAL A 110 -10.35 -8.20 -10.14
N SER A 111 -10.22 -7.04 -9.50
CA SER A 111 -11.12 -6.59 -8.43
C SER A 111 -12.56 -6.48 -8.93
N GLN A 112 -12.79 -5.84 -10.07
CA GLN A 112 -14.11 -5.68 -10.69
C GLN A 112 -14.78 -7.02 -11.02
N LYS A 113 -14.03 -7.95 -11.63
CA LYS A 113 -14.53 -9.30 -11.94
C LYS A 113 -14.85 -10.10 -10.69
N THR A 114 -14.03 -9.96 -9.65
CA THR A 114 -14.26 -10.62 -8.34
C THR A 114 -15.52 -10.07 -7.68
N THR A 115 -15.69 -8.75 -7.66
CA THR A 115 -16.89 -8.06 -7.15
C THR A 115 -18.15 -8.48 -7.90
N TYR A 116 -18.10 -8.51 -9.23
CA TYR A 116 -19.20 -8.98 -10.07
C TYR A 116 -19.62 -10.41 -9.73
N ARG A 117 -18.64 -11.31 -9.58
CA ARG A 117 -18.89 -12.71 -9.22
C ARG A 117 -19.52 -12.85 -7.83
N LEU A 118 -18.98 -12.12 -6.83
CA LEU A 118 -19.55 -12.10 -5.48
C LEU A 118 -21.00 -11.59 -5.50
N ARG A 119 -21.26 -10.52 -6.24
CA ARG A 119 -22.61 -9.95 -6.38
C ARG A 119 -23.58 -10.97 -7.00
N LYS A 120 -23.15 -11.65 -8.05
CA LYS A 120 -23.95 -12.71 -8.69
C LYS A 120 -24.25 -13.85 -7.73
N GLU A 121 -23.23 -14.40 -7.04
CA GLU A 121 -23.39 -15.51 -6.08
C GLU A 121 -24.32 -15.13 -4.91
N ILE A 122 -24.21 -13.90 -4.40
CA ILE A 122 -25.09 -13.41 -3.31
C ILE A 122 -26.53 -13.20 -3.82
N SER A 123 -26.70 -12.62 -5.00
CA SER A 123 -28.03 -12.43 -5.60
C SER A 123 -28.73 -13.78 -5.86
N GLU A 124 -28.01 -14.76 -6.41
CA GLU A 124 -28.55 -16.11 -6.59
C GLU A 124 -28.91 -16.80 -5.27
N LYS A 125 -28.11 -16.55 -4.22
CA LYS A 125 -28.39 -17.08 -2.88
C LYS A 125 -29.64 -16.42 -2.27
N ILE A 126 -29.79 -15.12 -2.43
CA ILE A 126 -30.97 -14.37 -1.97
C ILE A 126 -32.24 -14.89 -2.64
N ASN A 127 -32.20 -15.13 -3.96
CA ASN A 127 -33.37 -15.66 -4.70
C ASN A 127 -33.79 -17.07 -4.26
N ARG A 128 -32.90 -17.82 -3.59
CA ARG A 128 -33.19 -19.17 -3.05
C ARG A 128 -33.56 -19.15 -1.57
N MET A 129 -33.57 -18.00 -0.91
CA MET A 129 -33.92 -17.91 0.51
C MET A 129 -35.42 -18.02 0.72
N PRO A 130 -35.86 -18.69 1.81
CA PRO A 130 -37.27 -18.76 2.16
C PRO A 130 -37.81 -17.37 2.55
N MET A 131 -39.10 -17.12 2.26
CA MET A 131 -39.76 -15.83 2.55
C MET A 131 -39.65 -15.42 4.02
N ASN A 132 -39.67 -16.35 4.95
CA ASN A 132 -39.53 -16.10 6.38
C ASN A 132 -38.24 -15.36 6.77
N TYR A 133 -37.19 -15.42 5.93
CA TYR A 133 -35.96 -14.62 6.12
C TYR A 133 -36.23 -13.12 5.93
N PHE A 134 -37.05 -12.76 4.96
CA PHE A 134 -37.38 -11.37 4.64
C PHE A 134 -38.41 -10.77 5.59
N ASP A 135 -39.19 -11.60 6.29
CA ASP A 135 -40.10 -11.14 7.36
C ASP A 135 -39.31 -10.69 8.60
N THR A 136 -38.13 -11.23 8.81
CA THR A 136 -37.28 -10.94 9.99
C THR A 136 -36.22 -9.84 9.73
N LYS A 137 -35.93 -9.54 8.47
CA LYS A 137 -34.90 -8.54 8.10
C LYS A 137 -35.44 -7.51 7.11
N PRO A 138 -35.19 -6.21 7.34
CA PRO A 138 -35.58 -5.18 6.39
C PRO A 138 -34.95 -5.42 5.02
N VAL A 139 -35.76 -5.38 3.96
CA VAL A 139 -35.28 -5.56 2.57
C VAL A 139 -34.15 -4.57 2.23
N GLY A 140 -34.22 -3.34 2.76
CA GLY A 140 -33.16 -2.33 2.60
C GLY A 140 -31.80 -2.75 3.16
N GLU A 141 -31.76 -3.51 4.28
CA GLU A 141 -30.50 -4.03 4.83
C GLU A 141 -29.87 -5.07 3.89
N VAL A 142 -30.69 -5.96 3.36
CA VAL A 142 -30.24 -7.00 2.41
C VAL A 142 -29.72 -6.34 1.13
N LEU A 143 -30.44 -5.36 0.60
CA LEU A 143 -30.04 -4.63 -0.60
C LEU A 143 -28.75 -3.82 -0.38
N SER A 144 -28.60 -3.17 0.77
CA SER A 144 -27.37 -2.46 1.13
C SER A 144 -26.16 -3.39 1.17
N ARG A 145 -26.29 -4.60 1.66
CA ARG A 145 -25.21 -5.60 1.62
C ARG A 145 -24.80 -6.01 0.21
N VAL A 146 -25.77 -6.17 -0.69
CA VAL A 146 -25.49 -6.54 -2.10
C VAL A 146 -24.88 -5.40 -2.90
N THR A 147 -25.17 -4.15 -2.52
CA THR A 147 -24.65 -2.98 -3.24
C THR A 147 -23.43 -2.40 -2.52
N ASN A 148 -23.58 -1.84 -1.36
CA ASN A 148 -22.56 -1.04 -0.68
C ASN A 148 -21.44 -1.89 -0.10
N ASP A 149 -21.76 -3.02 0.57
CA ASP A 149 -20.74 -3.84 1.22
C ASP A 149 -19.85 -4.55 0.18
N ILE A 150 -20.42 -5.00 -0.94
CA ILE A 150 -19.66 -5.62 -2.01
C ILE A 150 -18.77 -4.60 -2.74
N ASP A 151 -19.24 -3.39 -2.96
CA ASP A 151 -18.44 -2.33 -3.57
C ASP A 151 -17.29 -1.88 -2.66
N THR A 152 -17.56 -1.76 -1.36
CA THR A 152 -16.53 -1.50 -0.34
C THR A 152 -15.49 -2.62 -0.28
N LEU A 153 -15.93 -3.87 -0.36
CA LEU A 153 -15.04 -5.04 -0.47
C LEU A 153 -14.18 -4.97 -1.74
N GLY A 154 -14.75 -4.64 -2.89
CA GLY A 154 -14.03 -4.52 -4.15
C GLY A 154 -12.95 -3.43 -4.12
N GLN A 155 -13.30 -2.26 -3.59
CA GLN A 155 -12.34 -1.17 -3.41
C GLN A 155 -11.22 -1.55 -2.43
N SER A 156 -11.57 -2.13 -1.29
CA SER A 156 -10.61 -2.58 -0.28
C SER A 156 -9.69 -3.68 -0.82
N LEU A 157 -10.22 -4.62 -1.61
CA LEU A 157 -9.44 -5.66 -2.28
C LEU A 157 -8.44 -5.05 -3.25
N ASN A 158 -8.89 -4.13 -4.11
CA ASN A 158 -8.01 -3.47 -5.07
C ASN A 158 -6.87 -2.74 -4.35
N GLN A 159 -7.19 -1.90 -3.38
CA GLN A 159 -6.21 -1.11 -2.64
C GLN A 159 -5.28 -1.98 -1.80
N SER A 160 -5.83 -2.90 -0.99
CA SER A 160 -5.03 -3.71 -0.06
C SER A 160 -4.14 -4.71 -0.78
N ALA A 161 -4.64 -5.37 -1.84
CA ALA A 161 -3.83 -6.32 -2.60
C ALA A 161 -2.71 -5.62 -3.38
N THR A 162 -3.00 -4.49 -4.01
CA THR A 162 -1.99 -3.65 -4.67
C THR A 162 -0.90 -3.22 -3.69
N GLN A 163 -1.31 -2.66 -2.53
CA GLN A 163 -0.39 -2.20 -1.50
C GLN A 163 0.46 -3.34 -0.93
N MET A 164 -0.13 -4.52 -0.70
CA MET A 164 0.58 -5.68 -0.19
C MET A 164 1.65 -6.17 -1.17
N ILE A 165 1.31 -6.30 -2.45
CA ILE A 165 2.26 -6.72 -3.49
C ILE A 165 3.41 -5.71 -3.60
N GLN A 166 3.10 -4.41 -3.66
CA GLN A 166 4.11 -3.36 -3.73
C GLN A 166 5.00 -3.33 -2.49
N SER A 167 4.42 -3.41 -1.29
CA SER A 167 5.18 -3.38 -0.03
C SER A 167 6.14 -4.55 0.08
N VAL A 168 5.69 -5.78 -0.20
CA VAL A 168 6.54 -6.97 -0.17
C VAL A 168 7.69 -6.85 -1.18
N THR A 169 7.36 -6.44 -2.42
CA THR A 169 8.37 -6.26 -3.48
C THR A 169 9.38 -5.17 -3.11
N THR A 170 8.90 -4.05 -2.54
CA THR A 170 9.76 -2.95 -2.11
C THR A 170 10.68 -3.37 -0.97
N ILE A 171 10.16 -4.04 0.06
CA ILE A 171 10.98 -4.49 1.20
C ILE A 171 12.09 -5.43 0.72
N ILE A 172 11.75 -6.44 -0.10
CA ILE A 172 12.72 -7.38 -0.63
C ILE A 172 13.74 -6.65 -1.53
N GLY A 173 13.27 -5.83 -2.44
CA GLY A 173 14.13 -5.10 -3.38
C GLY A 173 15.06 -4.11 -2.69
N VAL A 174 14.58 -3.36 -1.70
CA VAL A 174 15.40 -2.44 -0.90
C VAL A 174 16.44 -3.21 -0.08
N LEU A 175 16.08 -4.32 0.56
CA LEU A 175 17.03 -5.15 1.30
C LEU A 175 18.15 -5.67 0.41
N ILE A 176 17.82 -6.21 -0.78
CA ILE A 176 18.81 -6.66 -1.76
C ILE A 176 19.73 -5.50 -2.17
N MET A 177 19.15 -4.35 -2.48
CA MET A 177 19.92 -3.17 -2.89
C MET A 177 20.85 -2.67 -1.77
N MET A 178 20.37 -2.60 -0.54
CA MET A 178 21.17 -2.19 0.63
C MET A 178 22.33 -3.14 0.86
N LEU A 179 22.12 -4.46 0.75
CA LEU A 179 23.18 -5.46 0.88
C LEU A 179 24.23 -5.32 -0.22
N THR A 180 23.85 -4.97 -1.45
CA THR A 180 24.79 -4.76 -2.57
C THR A 180 25.58 -3.46 -2.45
N ILE A 181 25.07 -2.44 -1.74
CA ILE A 181 25.76 -1.16 -1.54
C ILE A 181 26.70 -1.24 -0.33
N SER A 182 26.16 -1.63 0.83
CA SER A 182 26.94 -1.72 2.07
C SER A 182 26.28 -2.66 3.07
N PRO A 183 26.83 -3.88 3.26
CA PRO A 183 26.30 -4.81 4.26
C PRO A 183 26.33 -4.25 5.69
N LEU A 184 27.36 -3.44 6.01
CA LEU A 184 27.48 -2.83 7.33
C LEU A 184 26.31 -1.85 7.62
N MET A 185 26.01 -0.97 6.65
CA MET A 185 24.89 -0.02 6.78
C MET A 185 23.54 -0.73 6.82
N THR A 186 23.40 -1.85 6.13
CA THR A 186 22.20 -2.69 6.19
C THR A 186 21.99 -3.26 7.59
N LEU A 187 23.07 -3.76 8.21
CA LEU A 187 23.01 -4.28 9.58
C LEU A 187 22.62 -3.19 10.58
N VAL A 188 23.23 -2.01 10.46
CA VAL A 188 22.88 -0.85 11.30
C VAL A 188 21.39 -0.50 11.15
N THR A 189 20.87 -0.45 9.94
CA THR A 189 19.45 -0.15 9.67
C THR A 189 18.53 -1.22 10.28
N LEU A 190 18.89 -2.50 10.14
CA LEU A 190 18.10 -3.61 10.71
C LEU A 190 18.06 -3.57 12.25
N VAL A 191 19.08 -3.02 12.91
CA VAL A 191 19.09 -2.81 14.36
C VAL A 191 18.29 -1.58 14.75
N ILE A 192 18.42 -0.47 13.99
CA ILE A 192 17.72 0.80 14.28
C ILE A 192 16.19 0.65 14.15
N LEU A 193 15.70 -0.13 13.17
CA LEU A 193 14.26 -0.30 12.96
C LEU A 193 13.51 -0.84 14.18
N PRO A 194 13.90 -1.98 14.80
CA PRO A 194 13.22 -2.46 16.01
C PRO A 194 13.40 -1.53 17.21
N VAL A 195 14.56 -0.88 17.36
CA VAL A 195 14.79 0.13 18.42
C VAL A 195 13.80 1.29 18.25
N SER A 196 13.65 1.81 17.03
CA SER A 196 12.70 2.88 16.74
C SER A 196 11.25 2.45 17.03
N MET A 197 10.86 1.21 16.67
CA MET A 197 9.52 0.68 16.99
C MET A 197 9.26 0.60 18.48
N VAL A 198 10.25 0.17 19.27
CA VAL A 198 10.13 0.13 20.74
C VAL A 198 9.98 1.53 21.31
N LEU A 199 10.80 2.49 20.86
CA LEU A 199 10.71 3.89 21.30
C LEU A 199 9.35 4.51 20.95
N ILE A 200 8.87 4.34 19.71
CA ILE A 200 7.56 4.83 19.29
C ILE A 200 6.45 4.19 20.15
N SER A 201 6.51 2.88 20.39
CA SER A 201 5.52 2.18 21.21
C SER A 201 5.51 2.69 22.65
N PHE A 202 6.69 2.98 23.21
CA PHE A 202 6.82 3.55 24.55
C PHE A 202 6.20 4.95 24.62
N VAL A 203 6.54 5.83 23.66
CA VAL A 203 5.98 7.18 23.56
C VAL A 203 4.45 7.13 23.39
N MET A 204 3.96 6.28 22.49
CA MET A 204 2.52 6.10 22.25
C MET A 204 1.77 5.66 23.52
N LYS A 205 2.28 4.66 24.22
CA LYS A 205 1.68 4.22 25.51
C LYS A 205 1.65 5.34 26.54
N ARG A 206 2.70 6.15 26.62
CA ARG A 206 2.75 7.29 27.54
C ARG A 206 1.78 8.39 27.15
N SER A 207 1.69 8.70 25.86
CA SER A 207 0.82 9.75 25.32
C SER A 207 -0.66 9.39 25.39
N GLN A 208 -1.04 8.11 25.26
CA GLN A 208 -2.44 7.68 25.31
C GLN A 208 -3.16 8.12 26.59
N LYS A 209 -2.44 8.13 27.72
CA LYS A 209 -3.00 8.60 29.00
C LYS A 209 -3.46 10.07 28.92
N TYR A 210 -2.62 10.90 28.30
CA TYR A 210 -2.92 12.33 28.16
C TYR A 210 -4.02 12.59 27.13
N PHE A 211 -4.04 11.86 26.03
CA PHE A 211 -5.12 11.96 25.03
C PHE A 211 -6.47 11.53 25.57
N ARG A 212 -6.55 10.48 26.39
CA ARG A 212 -7.80 10.09 27.04
C ARG A 212 -8.28 11.15 28.02
N GLY A 213 -7.39 11.70 28.85
CA GLY A 213 -7.72 12.80 29.75
C GLY A 213 -8.24 14.04 28.97
N GLN A 214 -7.58 14.40 27.87
CA GLN A 214 -8.02 15.51 27.04
C GLN A 214 -9.43 15.28 26.46
N GLN A 215 -9.73 14.08 25.95
CA GLN A 215 -11.06 13.75 25.44
C GLN A 215 -12.14 13.77 26.52
N GLU A 216 -11.81 13.30 27.72
CA GLU A 216 -12.71 13.33 28.87
C GLU A 216 -13.03 14.78 29.31
N TYR A 217 -12.01 15.63 29.41
CA TYR A 217 -12.20 17.06 29.71
C TYR A 217 -12.98 17.79 28.62
N LEU A 218 -12.71 17.51 27.34
CA LEU A 218 -13.48 18.10 26.23
C LEU A 218 -14.93 17.62 26.23
N GLY A 219 -15.19 16.36 26.59
CA GLY A 219 -16.53 15.84 26.76
C GLY A 219 -17.29 16.55 27.87
N ASN A 220 -16.62 16.83 29.00
CA ASN A 220 -17.22 17.54 30.14
C ASN A 220 -17.46 19.03 29.89
N VAL A 221 -16.71 19.65 28.96
CA VAL A 221 -16.90 21.09 28.62
C VAL A 221 -17.98 21.28 27.56
N ASN A 222 -18.21 20.28 26.70
CA ASN A 222 -19.22 20.36 25.61
C ASN A 222 -20.56 19.65 25.94
N GLY A 223 -20.71 19.06 27.10
CA GLY A 223 -21.93 18.43 27.59
C GLY A 223 -22.52 19.24 28.73
#